data_2db8c7e32797e63f7dcced5236c3fce7
#
_entry.id   2db8c7e32797e63f7dcced5236c3fce7
#
_cell.length_a   1.000
_cell.length_b   1.000
_cell.length_c   1.000
_cell.angle_alpha   90.00
_cell.angle_beta   90.00
_cell.angle_gamma   90.00
#
_symmetry.space_group_name_H-M   'P 1'
#
loop_
_entity.id
_entity.type
_entity.pdbx_description
1 polymer ?
#
loop_
_entity_poly.entity_id
_entity_poly.type
_entity_poly.pdbx_seq_one_letter_code
_entity_poly.pdbx_strand_id
1 'polypeptide(L)'
;NYADDTCCITESGVSLVMAKTPKEKNAILGQAYLSYPPVCRVLGLLASKGHLTKFEIGSQLGFTDEAGFTSFPQNIWVQAYEEASDDKEKNTLRSDTEGSSDKYARMICGWLEAIGWVNKKPKTVKENIGAKSYTCIITSAFEITDLGIANYSKALGKSKDPRISKFVYREMLASKASDANYLRMRRSIILMYLENHTPRTLDEIKTYLASKNIKEDLTTIKDDMTGLINIGMDIEYDGSCYILNDNIEKLAPYQEQIAKDTTDTVAVKNRARLRLHNIDHKYLTLIDYAFSGKDKCIDFEVYTIDLLVNELAFNGVHLGGTRKPDGIFYHNNNGVIIDNKAYSKGFTISRGMADEMTRYVQENNDRNPERNPNQWWLNFSDNVNHFNFVFISSLFKGNIELMLNNIKQSTGVEGCALTVENLLYFADAIKGGDMHKDAFIDQFGAGKEIVCTIHRT
;
A
#
# COMPACT_ATOMS: atom_id res chain seq x y z
N ASN A 1 -20.27 -9.59 -17.19
CA ASN A 1 -19.75 -10.53 -18.19
C ASN A 1 -19.05 -9.73 -19.27
N TYR A 2 -17.74 -9.58 -19.15
CA TYR A 2 -16.90 -9.09 -20.23
C TYR A 2 -16.42 -10.31 -21.05
N ALA A 3 -17.33 -11.01 -21.69
CA ALA A 3 -17.00 -11.87 -22.79
C ALA A 3 -16.99 -10.96 -24.04
N ASP A 4 -15.86 -10.93 -24.74
CA ASP A 4 -15.70 -10.35 -26.06
C ASP A 4 -15.71 -8.82 -26.19
N ASP A 5 -15.01 -8.07 -25.34
CA ASP A 5 -14.83 -6.60 -25.47
C ASP A 5 -16.12 -5.77 -25.74
N THR A 6 -17.29 -6.33 -25.43
CA THR A 6 -18.57 -5.68 -25.62
C THR A 6 -19.11 -5.09 -24.34
N CYS A 7 -19.46 -3.81 -24.36
CA CYS A 7 -20.14 -3.13 -23.26
C CYS A 7 -21.62 -3.00 -23.57
N CYS A 8 -22.50 -3.45 -22.66
CA CYS A 8 -23.94 -3.19 -22.75
C CYS A 8 -24.31 -2.04 -21.81
N ILE A 9 -25.12 -1.11 -22.31
CA ILE A 9 -25.71 -0.06 -21.46
C ILE A 9 -26.74 -0.69 -20.51
N THR A 10 -26.67 -0.34 -19.23
CA THR A 10 -27.65 -0.78 -18.22
C THR A 10 -28.93 0.07 -18.29
N GLU A 11 -30.02 -0.39 -17.66
CA GLU A 11 -31.27 0.40 -17.55
C GLU A 11 -31.02 1.76 -16.91
N SER A 12 -30.19 1.81 -15.85
CA SER A 12 -29.79 3.07 -15.20
C SER A 12 -29.00 3.96 -16.17
N GLY A 13 -28.15 3.36 -17.02
CA GLY A 13 -27.44 4.09 -18.06
C GLY A 13 -28.38 4.69 -19.12
N VAL A 14 -29.38 3.93 -19.57
CA VAL A 14 -30.44 4.44 -20.47
C VAL A 14 -31.18 5.58 -19.80
N SER A 15 -31.61 5.40 -18.53
CA SER A 15 -32.31 6.44 -17.76
C SER A 15 -31.48 7.72 -17.64
N LEU A 16 -30.17 7.59 -17.43
CA LEU A 16 -29.25 8.73 -17.35
C LEU A 16 -29.17 9.50 -18.67
N VAL A 17 -29.12 8.78 -19.80
CA VAL A 17 -29.09 9.42 -21.14
C VAL A 17 -30.42 10.14 -21.43
N MET A 18 -31.55 9.57 -20.97
CA MET A 18 -32.89 10.13 -21.20
C MET A 18 -33.24 11.27 -20.23
N ALA A 19 -32.51 11.45 -19.15
CA ALA A 19 -32.71 12.50 -18.16
C ALA A 19 -32.53 13.89 -18.78
N LYS A 20 -33.56 14.75 -18.62
CA LYS A 20 -33.62 16.07 -19.26
C LYS A 20 -33.01 17.17 -18.41
N THR A 21 -32.98 17.00 -17.10
CA THR A 21 -32.51 18.03 -16.16
C THR A 21 -31.26 17.57 -15.39
N PRO A 22 -30.38 18.49 -14.99
CA PRO A 22 -29.25 18.18 -14.08
C PRO A 22 -29.70 17.49 -12.80
N LYS A 23 -30.87 17.87 -12.25
CA LYS A 23 -31.43 17.29 -11.03
C LYS A 23 -31.75 15.80 -11.23
N GLU A 24 -32.40 15.44 -12.33
CA GLU A 24 -32.69 14.04 -12.66
C GLU A 24 -31.40 13.24 -12.85
N LYS A 25 -30.42 13.80 -13.59
CA LYS A 25 -29.11 13.17 -13.81
C LYS A 25 -28.41 12.90 -12.48
N ASN A 26 -28.35 13.91 -11.61
CA ASN A 26 -27.70 13.78 -10.29
C ASN A 26 -28.40 12.77 -9.40
N ALA A 27 -29.73 12.63 -9.48
CA ALA A 27 -30.47 11.62 -8.71
C ALA A 27 -30.11 10.20 -9.18
N ILE A 28 -30.04 9.96 -10.50
CA ILE A 28 -29.67 8.65 -11.06
C ILE A 28 -28.21 8.31 -10.72
N LEU A 29 -27.30 9.25 -10.92
CA LEU A 29 -25.88 9.09 -10.56
C LEU A 29 -25.71 8.84 -9.06
N GLY A 30 -26.44 9.58 -8.23
CA GLY A 30 -26.41 9.41 -6.78
C GLY A 30 -26.84 8.01 -6.35
N GLN A 31 -27.89 7.47 -6.94
CA GLN A 31 -28.33 6.09 -6.69
C GLN A 31 -27.24 5.08 -7.08
N ALA A 32 -26.67 5.23 -8.27
CA ALA A 32 -25.60 4.36 -8.76
C ALA A 32 -24.33 4.45 -7.87
N TYR A 33 -23.96 5.65 -7.42
CA TYR A 33 -22.83 5.85 -6.52
C TYR A 33 -23.05 5.19 -5.16
N LEU A 34 -24.24 5.30 -4.56
CA LEU A 34 -24.54 4.68 -3.27
C LEU A 34 -24.64 3.15 -3.35
N SER A 35 -24.89 2.60 -4.53
CA SER A 35 -24.80 1.14 -4.75
C SER A 35 -23.37 0.63 -4.87
N TYR A 36 -22.38 1.52 -5.02
CA TYR A 36 -20.97 1.18 -5.11
C TYR A 36 -20.28 1.33 -3.76
N PRO A 37 -19.92 0.23 -3.07
CA PRO A 37 -19.41 0.26 -1.70
C PRO A 37 -18.28 1.26 -1.44
N PRO A 38 -17.22 1.41 -2.29
CA PRO A 38 -16.14 2.36 -2.05
C PRO A 38 -16.61 3.82 -1.92
N VAL A 39 -17.69 4.20 -2.58
CA VAL A 39 -18.29 5.54 -2.40
C VAL A 39 -18.84 5.70 -1.00
N CYS A 40 -19.53 4.68 -0.46
CA CYS A 40 -20.03 4.71 0.91
C CYS A 40 -18.90 4.79 1.93
N ARG A 41 -17.77 4.09 1.68
CA ARG A 41 -16.58 4.21 2.53
C ARG A 41 -16.04 5.63 2.56
N VAL A 42 -15.86 6.26 1.41
CA VAL A 42 -15.37 7.64 1.31
C VAL A 42 -16.30 8.62 2.02
N LEU A 43 -17.62 8.52 1.79
CA LEU A 43 -18.62 9.35 2.47
C LEU A 43 -18.58 9.14 4.00
N GLY A 44 -18.46 7.89 4.45
CA GLY A 44 -18.36 7.55 5.88
C GLY A 44 -17.12 8.11 6.54
N LEU A 45 -15.96 8.04 5.88
CA LEU A 45 -14.72 8.64 6.36
C LEU A 45 -14.83 10.17 6.48
N LEU A 46 -15.35 10.83 5.44
CA LEU A 46 -15.55 12.27 5.46
C LEU A 46 -16.59 12.73 6.49
N ALA A 47 -17.67 11.95 6.66
CA ALA A 47 -18.72 12.25 7.66
C ALA A 47 -18.19 12.10 9.10
N SER A 48 -17.30 11.14 9.35
CA SER A 48 -16.81 10.85 10.70
C SER A 48 -15.56 11.66 11.08
N LYS A 49 -14.70 11.97 10.11
CA LYS A 49 -13.38 12.58 10.36
C LYS A 49 -13.25 14.01 9.79
N GLY A 50 -14.25 14.48 9.02
CA GLY A 50 -14.30 15.83 8.46
C GLY A 50 -13.43 16.01 7.22
N HIS A 51 -12.51 16.98 7.26
CA HIS A 51 -11.67 17.38 6.13
C HIS A 51 -10.45 16.47 5.99
N LEU A 52 -10.39 15.66 4.92
CA LEU A 52 -9.37 14.64 4.68
C LEU A 52 -8.66 14.84 3.34
N THR A 53 -7.36 14.53 3.30
CA THR A 53 -6.57 14.44 2.07
C THR A 53 -6.82 13.12 1.33
N LYS A 54 -6.42 13.05 0.05
CA LYS A 54 -6.47 11.81 -0.72
C LYS A 54 -5.68 10.66 -0.06
N PHE A 55 -4.59 10.97 0.64
CA PHE A 55 -3.77 9.99 1.36
C PHE A 55 -4.47 9.48 2.62
N GLU A 56 -5.07 10.39 3.41
CA GLU A 56 -5.84 10.02 4.61
C GLU A 56 -7.07 9.16 4.27
N ILE A 57 -7.69 9.38 3.11
CA ILE A 57 -8.78 8.54 2.60
C ILE A 57 -8.22 7.24 2.03
N GLY A 58 -7.21 7.31 1.16
CA GLY A 58 -6.64 6.17 0.45
C GLY A 58 -6.06 5.11 1.37
N SER A 59 -5.40 5.51 2.47
CA SER A 59 -4.87 4.60 3.49
C SER A 59 -5.95 3.81 4.27
N GLN A 60 -7.22 4.15 4.08
CA GLN A 60 -8.36 3.50 4.74
C GLN A 60 -9.40 2.98 3.72
N LEU A 61 -9.03 2.90 2.44
CA LEU A 61 -9.90 2.50 1.34
C LEU A 61 -9.46 1.15 0.77
N GLY A 62 -10.29 0.15 0.91
CA GLY A 62 -10.07 -1.19 0.39
C GLY A 62 -9.23 -2.08 1.32
N PHE A 63 -8.63 -3.09 0.75
CA PHE A 63 -7.71 -4.00 1.45
C PHE A 63 -6.33 -3.34 1.49
N THR A 64 -6.15 -2.42 2.43
CA THR A 64 -5.02 -1.46 2.49
C THR A 64 -3.64 -2.11 2.56
N ASP A 65 -3.61 -3.42 2.81
CA ASP A 65 -2.39 -4.22 2.97
C ASP A 65 -2.03 -4.99 1.69
N GLU A 66 -2.70 -4.69 0.56
CA GLU A 66 -2.56 -5.46 -0.66
C GLU A 66 -2.23 -4.60 -1.87
N ALA A 67 -1.53 -5.21 -2.83
CA ALA A 67 -1.22 -4.58 -4.11
C ALA A 67 -2.50 -4.09 -4.81
N GLY A 68 -2.53 -2.81 -5.18
CA GLY A 68 -3.68 -2.14 -5.77
C GLY A 68 -4.64 -1.47 -4.79
N PHE A 69 -4.43 -1.65 -3.48
CA PHE A 69 -5.10 -0.91 -2.40
C PHE A 69 -4.12 -0.11 -1.54
N THR A 70 -2.93 0.11 -2.04
CA THR A 70 -1.87 0.85 -1.36
C THR A 70 -2.04 2.34 -1.56
N SER A 71 -1.75 3.13 -0.53
CA SER A 71 -1.67 4.59 -0.58
C SER A 71 -0.29 5.03 -0.13
N PHE A 72 0.23 6.11 -0.70
CA PHE A 72 1.47 6.69 -0.18
C PHE A 72 1.26 7.15 1.27
N PRO A 73 2.17 6.76 2.20
CA PRO A 73 2.15 7.34 3.54
C PRO A 73 2.34 8.87 3.44
N GLN A 74 1.37 9.62 3.99
CA GLN A 74 1.32 11.07 3.82
C GLN A 74 2.60 11.77 4.32
N ASN A 75 3.13 11.34 5.46
CA ASN A 75 4.36 11.89 6.02
C ASN A 75 5.56 11.73 5.08
N ILE A 76 5.73 10.53 4.49
CA ILE A 76 6.82 10.25 3.54
C ILE A 76 6.63 11.06 2.26
N TRP A 77 5.40 11.16 1.76
CA TRP A 77 5.10 11.98 0.59
C TRP A 77 5.38 13.48 0.84
N VAL A 78 4.96 14.02 1.99
CA VAL A 78 5.18 15.42 2.37
C VAL A 78 6.68 15.72 2.47
N GLN A 79 7.44 14.82 3.11
CA GLN A 79 8.89 14.96 3.21
C GLN A 79 9.55 14.97 1.82
N ALA A 80 9.26 13.97 0.99
CA ALA A 80 9.83 13.88 -0.36
C ALA A 80 9.46 15.11 -1.21
N TYR A 81 8.24 15.60 -1.09
CA TYR A 81 7.77 16.77 -1.82
C TYR A 81 8.45 18.08 -1.41
N GLU A 82 8.67 18.28 -0.11
CA GLU A 82 9.34 19.50 0.41
C GLU A 82 10.86 19.45 0.16
N GLU A 83 11.46 18.26 0.12
CA GLU A 83 12.89 18.07 -0.16
C GLU A 83 13.19 17.93 -1.67
N ALA A 84 12.16 17.91 -2.53
CA ALA A 84 12.34 17.82 -3.98
C ALA A 84 13.10 19.03 -4.52
N SER A 85 14.13 18.75 -5.34
CA SER A 85 15.10 19.73 -5.82
C SER A 85 14.57 20.67 -6.90
N ASP A 86 13.55 20.24 -7.65
CA ASP A 86 12.97 20.99 -8.78
C ASP A 86 11.48 20.71 -8.99
N ASP A 87 10.86 21.54 -9.85
CA ASP A 87 9.44 21.41 -10.17
C ASP A 87 9.10 20.12 -10.95
N LYS A 88 10.05 19.53 -11.65
CA LYS A 88 9.83 18.28 -12.38
C LYS A 88 9.67 17.12 -11.39
N GLU A 89 10.52 17.06 -10.38
CA GLU A 89 10.44 16.10 -9.30
C GLU A 89 9.14 16.26 -8.51
N LYS A 90 8.79 17.51 -8.13
CA LYS A 90 7.51 17.82 -7.48
C LYS A 90 6.30 17.39 -8.31
N ASN A 91 6.33 17.59 -9.63
CA ASN A 91 5.26 17.16 -10.51
C ASN A 91 5.17 15.63 -10.62
N THR A 92 6.29 14.93 -10.59
CA THR A 92 6.32 13.45 -10.53
C THR A 92 5.67 12.94 -9.25
N LEU A 93 6.00 13.52 -8.10
CA LEU A 93 5.39 13.18 -6.80
C LEU A 93 3.88 13.54 -6.74
N ARG A 94 3.44 14.58 -7.47
CA ARG A 94 2.02 14.94 -7.58
C ARG A 94 1.22 13.99 -8.44
N SER A 95 1.89 13.28 -9.35
CA SER A 95 1.24 12.33 -10.25
C SER A 95 0.65 11.16 -9.46
N ASP A 96 -0.58 10.79 -9.78
CA ASP A 96 -1.18 9.60 -9.16
C ASP A 96 -0.55 8.32 -9.70
N THR A 97 -0.14 7.46 -8.81
CA THR A 97 0.30 6.12 -9.18
C THR A 97 -0.88 5.27 -9.65
N GLU A 98 -0.73 4.59 -10.79
CA GLU A 98 -1.78 3.75 -11.35
C GLU A 98 -2.14 2.61 -10.40
N GLY A 99 -3.44 2.47 -10.10
CA GLY A 99 -3.97 1.43 -9.21
C GLY A 99 -3.70 1.67 -7.72
N SER A 100 -3.35 2.90 -7.30
CA SER A 100 -3.23 3.25 -5.89
C SER A 100 -4.59 3.66 -5.28
N SER A 101 -4.77 3.43 -3.98
CA SER A 101 -5.99 3.82 -3.26
C SER A 101 -6.19 5.33 -3.18
N ASP A 102 -5.11 6.12 -3.12
CA ASP A 102 -5.17 7.57 -3.14
C ASP A 102 -5.65 8.13 -4.49
N LYS A 103 -5.29 7.48 -5.61
CA LYS A 103 -5.88 7.77 -6.93
C LYS A 103 -7.38 7.48 -6.93
N TYR A 104 -7.80 6.31 -6.42
CA TYR A 104 -9.23 5.96 -6.33
C TYR A 104 -9.98 6.91 -5.39
N ALA A 105 -9.43 7.25 -4.24
CA ALA A 105 -10.00 8.23 -3.32
C ALA A 105 -10.26 9.57 -4.02
N ARG A 106 -9.28 10.10 -4.75
CA ARG A 106 -9.42 11.34 -5.52
C ARG A 106 -10.46 11.22 -6.64
N MET A 107 -10.50 10.09 -7.36
CA MET A 107 -11.50 9.87 -8.40
C MET A 107 -12.92 9.82 -7.85
N ILE A 108 -13.15 9.06 -6.77
CA ILE A 108 -14.46 8.97 -6.11
C ILE A 108 -14.89 10.34 -5.60
N CYS A 109 -14.00 11.06 -4.91
CA CYS A 109 -14.31 12.42 -4.46
C CYS A 109 -14.66 13.36 -5.62
N GLY A 110 -13.99 13.24 -6.79
CA GLY A 110 -14.34 14.01 -7.99
C GLY A 110 -15.74 13.70 -8.53
N TRP A 111 -16.18 12.44 -8.49
CA TRP A 111 -17.56 12.08 -8.85
C TRP A 111 -18.58 12.68 -7.88
N LEU A 112 -18.27 12.65 -6.58
CA LEU A 112 -19.11 13.20 -5.53
C LEU A 112 -19.16 14.74 -5.56
N GLU A 113 -18.04 15.38 -5.91
CA GLU A 113 -17.97 16.84 -6.13
C GLU A 113 -18.87 17.25 -7.29
N ALA A 114 -18.85 16.51 -8.40
CA ALA A 114 -19.67 16.80 -9.58
C ALA A 114 -21.18 16.79 -9.32
N ILE A 115 -21.65 16.06 -8.29
CA ILE A 115 -23.06 16.04 -7.88
C ILE A 115 -23.33 16.82 -6.58
N GLY A 116 -22.33 17.56 -6.08
CA GLY A 116 -22.45 18.47 -4.94
C GLY A 116 -22.49 17.79 -3.56
N TRP A 117 -22.02 16.53 -3.44
CA TRP A 117 -21.99 15.83 -2.15
C TRP A 117 -20.70 16.03 -1.36
N VAL A 118 -19.65 16.45 -2.05
CA VAL A 118 -18.32 16.71 -1.49
C VAL A 118 -17.81 18.02 -2.06
N ASN A 119 -17.06 18.78 -1.27
CA ASN A 119 -16.32 19.95 -1.72
C ASN A 119 -14.82 19.64 -1.71
N LYS A 120 -14.13 20.00 -2.77
CA LYS A 120 -12.68 20.01 -2.82
C LYS A 120 -12.15 21.28 -2.16
N LYS A 121 -11.29 21.12 -1.14
CA LYS A 121 -10.73 22.24 -0.37
C LYS A 121 -9.30 21.91 0.03
N PRO A 122 -8.30 22.68 -0.40
CA PRO A 122 -6.91 22.43 -0.02
C PRO A 122 -6.72 22.34 1.49
N LYS A 123 -5.87 21.41 1.95
CA LYS A 123 -5.55 21.22 3.38
C LYS A 123 -4.07 21.45 3.61
N THR A 124 -3.74 22.34 4.54
CA THR A 124 -2.38 22.47 5.05
C THR A 124 -2.12 21.34 6.04
N VAL A 125 -1.10 20.55 5.79
CA VAL A 125 -0.65 19.46 6.67
C VAL A 125 0.71 19.79 7.23
N LYS A 126 0.96 19.35 8.46
CA LYS A 126 2.24 19.48 9.14
C LYS A 126 2.67 18.11 9.63
N GLU A 127 3.82 17.66 9.15
CA GLU A 127 4.39 16.35 9.50
C GLU A 127 5.72 16.55 10.23
N ASN A 128 5.89 15.83 11.33
CA ASN A 128 7.14 15.86 12.10
C ASN A 128 7.85 14.51 11.89
N ILE A 129 9.05 14.56 11.31
CA ILE A 129 9.83 13.37 10.98
C ILE A 129 11.24 13.55 11.56
N GLY A 130 11.57 12.77 12.57
CA GLY A 130 12.79 12.97 13.36
C GLY A 130 12.80 14.37 14.00
N ALA A 131 13.87 15.12 13.81
CA ALA A 131 14.02 16.48 14.34
C ALA A 131 13.46 17.57 13.41
N LYS A 132 13.01 17.21 12.20
CA LYS A 132 12.52 18.16 11.19
C LYS A 132 10.99 18.24 11.19
N SER A 133 10.46 19.41 10.85
CA SER A 133 9.03 19.64 10.64
C SER A 133 8.79 20.16 9.23
N TYR A 134 7.90 19.49 8.52
CA TYR A 134 7.52 19.79 7.14
C TYR A 134 6.10 20.32 7.09
N THR A 135 5.85 21.35 6.28
CA THR A 135 4.52 21.92 6.10
C THR A 135 4.21 22.03 4.62
N CYS A 136 3.16 21.36 4.17
CA CYS A 136 2.78 21.30 2.77
C CYS A 136 1.28 21.56 2.58
N ILE A 137 0.89 22.11 1.42
CA ILE A 137 -0.51 22.25 1.03
C ILE A 137 -0.89 21.13 0.07
N ILE A 138 -1.76 20.23 0.53
CA ILE A 138 -2.31 19.16 -0.30
C ILE A 138 -3.59 19.65 -0.94
N THR A 139 -3.57 19.82 -2.26
CA THR A 139 -4.69 20.33 -3.05
C THR A 139 -5.82 19.32 -3.25
N SER A 140 -5.52 18.03 -3.18
CA SER A 140 -6.50 16.93 -3.25
C SER A 140 -6.95 16.55 -1.83
N ALA A 141 -7.67 17.46 -1.20
CA ALA A 141 -8.34 17.26 0.09
C ALA A 141 -9.82 17.64 -0.04
N PHE A 142 -10.67 17.02 0.76
CA PHE A 142 -12.11 17.01 0.57
C PHE A 142 -12.87 17.08 1.89
N GLU A 143 -14.05 17.69 1.86
CA GLU A 143 -15.01 17.72 2.97
C GLU A 143 -16.42 17.36 2.46
N ILE A 144 -17.22 16.67 3.27
CA ILE A 144 -18.59 16.30 2.92
C ILE A 144 -19.53 17.49 3.08
N THR A 145 -20.53 17.61 2.20
CA THR A 145 -21.60 18.62 2.31
C THR A 145 -22.80 18.06 3.09
N ASP A 146 -23.73 18.93 3.54
CA ASP A 146 -24.99 18.50 4.16
C ASP A 146 -25.79 17.57 3.23
N LEU A 147 -25.78 17.85 1.92
CA LEU A 147 -26.40 16.99 0.92
C LEU A 147 -25.74 15.61 0.85
N GLY A 148 -24.41 15.57 0.95
CA GLY A 148 -23.64 14.32 1.04
C GLY A 148 -23.98 13.52 2.28
N ILE A 149 -24.08 14.15 3.45
CA ILE A 149 -24.48 13.53 4.71
C ILE A 149 -25.90 12.93 4.61
N ALA A 150 -26.85 13.71 4.08
CA ALA A 150 -28.24 13.26 3.91
C ALA A 150 -28.33 12.00 3.01
N ASN A 151 -27.60 11.98 1.89
CA ASN A 151 -27.58 10.84 0.99
C ASN A 151 -26.81 9.63 1.56
N TYR A 152 -25.73 9.85 2.28
CA TYR A 152 -25.04 8.78 3.00
C TYR A 152 -25.94 8.12 4.05
N SER A 153 -26.75 8.91 4.77
CA SER A 153 -27.74 8.37 5.71
C SER A 153 -28.79 7.46 5.04
N LYS A 154 -29.17 7.73 3.78
CA LYS A 154 -30.01 6.83 2.99
C LYS A 154 -29.32 5.50 2.69
N ALA A 155 -28.04 5.53 2.31
CA ALA A 155 -27.26 4.32 2.04
C ALA A 155 -27.19 3.41 3.28
N LEU A 156 -27.14 3.99 4.49
CA LEU A 156 -27.14 3.26 5.75
C LEU A 156 -28.52 2.81 6.24
N GLY A 157 -29.61 3.09 5.49
CA GLY A 157 -30.96 2.82 5.94
C GLY A 157 -31.40 3.64 7.16
N LYS A 158 -30.72 4.76 7.45
CA LYS A 158 -31.03 5.69 8.55
C LYS A 158 -31.95 6.83 8.12
N SER A 159 -32.72 6.61 7.06
CA SER A 159 -33.69 7.55 6.52
C SER A 159 -35.06 6.85 6.38
N LYS A 160 -36.08 7.61 5.93
CA LYS A 160 -37.40 7.03 5.61
C LYS A 160 -37.37 6.18 4.32
N ASP A 161 -36.37 6.35 3.49
CA ASP A 161 -36.18 5.60 2.25
C ASP A 161 -35.64 4.20 2.57
N PRO A 162 -35.98 3.16 1.79
CA PRO A 162 -35.34 1.85 1.91
C PRO A 162 -33.80 1.94 1.76
N ARG A 163 -33.10 1.05 2.47
CA ARG A 163 -31.66 0.91 2.33
C ARG A 163 -31.29 0.58 0.87
N ILE A 164 -30.25 1.22 0.36
CA ILE A 164 -29.78 1.02 -1.01
C ILE A 164 -28.93 -0.25 -1.05
N SER A 165 -29.32 -1.20 -1.92
CA SER A 165 -28.58 -2.43 -2.16
C SER A 165 -27.21 -2.16 -2.78
N LYS A 166 -26.21 -3.01 -2.48
CA LYS A 166 -24.85 -2.89 -2.95
C LYS A 166 -24.56 -3.82 -4.13
N PHE A 167 -23.77 -3.32 -5.07
CA PHE A 167 -23.16 -4.12 -6.12
C PHE A 167 -21.71 -4.41 -5.75
N VAL A 168 -21.39 -5.66 -5.45
CA VAL A 168 -20.03 -6.08 -5.12
C VAL A 168 -19.41 -6.71 -6.36
N TYR A 169 -18.54 -5.95 -7.03
CA TYR A 169 -17.78 -6.44 -8.18
C TYR A 169 -16.56 -7.22 -7.70
N ARG A 170 -16.20 -8.27 -8.45
CA ARG A 170 -15.08 -9.16 -8.12
C ARG A 170 -13.75 -8.39 -7.94
N GLU A 171 -13.51 -7.38 -8.76
CA GLU A 171 -12.30 -6.57 -8.75
C GLU A 171 -12.15 -5.75 -7.46
N MET A 172 -13.23 -5.48 -6.76
CA MET A 172 -13.19 -4.78 -5.46
C MET A 172 -12.65 -5.65 -4.32
N LEU A 173 -12.72 -6.97 -4.47
CA LEU A 173 -12.32 -7.93 -3.42
C LEU A 173 -10.83 -8.26 -3.43
N ALA A 174 -10.12 -8.01 -4.50
CA ALA A 174 -8.66 -7.99 -4.63
C ALA A 174 -8.31 -7.46 -6.02
N SER A 175 -7.31 -6.58 -6.16
CA SER A 175 -7.01 -5.99 -7.47
C SER A 175 -5.77 -6.58 -8.13
N LYS A 176 -4.58 -6.21 -7.69
CA LYS A 176 -3.30 -6.51 -8.35
C LYS A 176 -2.40 -7.48 -7.58
N ALA A 177 -2.91 -8.10 -6.51
CA ALA A 177 -2.15 -9.09 -5.77
C ALA A 177 -1.87 -10.33 -6.63
N SER A 178 -0.72 -10.97 -6.45
CA SER A 178 -0.33 -12.17 -7.19
C SER A 178 -1.30 -13.34 -6.98
N ASP A 179 -1.93 -13.38 -5.81
CA ASP A 179 -2.95 -14.36 -5.37
C ASP A 179 -4.39 -13.81 -5.43
N ALA A 180 -4.64 -12.78 -6.26
CA ALA A 180 -5.93 -12.08 -6.35
C ALA A 180 -7.14 -13.00 -6.54
N ASN A 181 -6.99 -14.06 -7.33
CA ASN A 181 -8.09 -15.01 -7.57
C ASN A 181 -8.49 -15.76 -6.30
N TYR A 182 -7.52 -16.21 -5.52
CA TYR A 182 -7.75 -16.87 -4.24
C TYR A 182 -8.39 -15.90 -3.22
N LEU A 183 -7.86 -14.68 -3.11
CA LEU A 183 -8.39 -13.65 -2.22
C LEU A 183 -9.85 -13.30 -2.55
N ARG A 184 -10.15 -13.10 -3.83
CA ARG A 184 -11.52 -12.82 -4.32
C ARG A 184 -12.48 -13.93 -3.98
N MET A 185 -12.07 -15.19 -4.18
CA MET A 185 -12.86 -16.37 -3.82
C MET A 185 -13.17 -16.39 -2.33
N ARG A 186 -12.14 -16.32 -1.48
CA ARG A 186 -12.28 -16.37 -0.02
C ARG A 186 -13.22 -15.28 0.49
N ARG A 187 -13.03 -14.05 0.07
CA ARG A 187 -13.82 -12.88 0.47
C ARG A 187 -15.26 -12.92 -0.04
N SER A 188 -15.47 -13.44 -1.25
CA SER A 188 -16.84 -13.67 -1.75
C SER A 188 -17.58 -14.69 -0.89
N ILE A 189 -16.92 -15.76 -0.47
CA ILE A 189 -17.50 -16.78 0.40
C ILE A 189 -17.83 -16.21 1.79
N ILE A 190 -16.96 -15.36 2.35
CA ILE A 190 -17.24 -14.66 3.60
C ILE A 190 -18.49 -13.78 3.47
N LEU A 191 -18.57 -12.94 2.42
CA LEU A 191 -19.74 -12.09 2.19
C LEU A 191 -21.04 -12.89 2.04
N MET A 192 -21.02 -13.98 1.28
CA MET A 192 -22.18 -14.88 1.14
C MET A 192 -22.60 -15.48 2.47
N TYR A 193 -21.66 -15.80 3.36
CA TYR A 193 -21.98 -16.34 4.68
C TYR A 193 -22.60 -15.30 5.63
N LEU A 194 -22.29 -14.02 5.41
CA LEU A 194 -22.83 -12.90 6.18
C LEU A 194 -24.13 -12.32 5.61
N GLU A 195 -24.54 -12.69 4.40
CA GLU A 195 -25.62 -12.04 3.64
C GLU A 195 -27.00 -12.04 4.34
N ASN A 196 -27.24 -12.99 5.23
CA ASN A 196 -28.54 -13.12 5.92
C ASN A 196 -28.66 -12.24 7.18
N HIS A 197 -27.84 -11.22 7.35
CA HIS A 197 -27.80 -10.33 8.53
C HIS A 197 -27.68 -11.08 9.87
N THR A 198 -27.14 -12.30 9.83
CA THR A 198 -26.95 -13.12 11.03
C THR A 198 -25.62 -12.80 11.65
N PRO A 199 -25.55 -12.49 12.96
CA PRO A 199 -24.27 -12.30 13.65
C PRO A 199 -23.38 -13.54 13.52
N ARG A 200 -22.10 -13.34 13.21
CA ARG A 200 -21.10 -14.40 13.04
C ARG A 200 -19.81 -14.08 13.78
N THR A 201 -19.33 -15.03 14.56
CA THR A 201 -17.99 -14.96 15.16
C THR A 201 -16.90 -15.28 14.13
N LEU A 202 -15.64 -14.87 14.42
CA LEU A 202 -14.51 -15.26 13.56
C LEU A 202 -14.34 -16.78 13.48
N ASP A 203 -14.60 -17.52 14.57
CA ASP A 203 -14.49 -18.98 14.58
C ASP A 203 -15.56 -19.66 13.71
N GLU A 204 -16.80 -19.13 13.68
CA GLU A 204 -17.84 -19.60 12.77
C GLU A 204 -17.47 -19.34 11.30
N ILE A 205 -16.94 -18.14 11.00
CA ILE A 205 -16.46 -17.81 9.65
C ILE A 205 -15.32 -18.75 9.24
N LYS A 206 -14.35 -18.99 10.14
CA LYS A 206 -13.24 -19.94 9.92
C LYS A 206 -13.77 -21.35 9.64
N THR A 207 -14.72 -21.83 10.44
CA THR A 207 -15.33 -23.15 10.29
C THR A 207 -16.07 -23.27 8.95
N TYR A 208 -16.81 -22.21 8.57
CA TYR A 208 -17.49 -22.19 7.28
C TYR A 208 -16.51 -22.18 6.10
N LEU A 209 -15.44 -21.40 6.16
CA LEU A 209 -14.38 -21.42 5.14
C LEU A 209 -13.71 -22.79 5.04
N ALA A 210 -13.42 -23.45 6.17
CA ALA A 210 -12.86 -24.80 6.20
C ALA A 210 -13.80 -25.81 5.53
N SER A 211 -15.13 -25.67 5.68
CA SER A 211 -16.12 -26.51 4.98
C SER A 211 -16.10 -26.34 3.45
N LYS A 212 -15.50 -25.25 2.96
CA LYS A 212 -15.28 -24.94 1.54
C LYS A 212 -13.84 -25.24 1.09
N ASN A 213 -13.09 -26.02 1.87
CA ASN A 213 -11.67 -26.35 1.66
C ASN A 213 -10.71 -25.14 1.71
N ILE A 214 -11.11 -24.05 2.36
CA ILE A 214 -10.27 -22.87 2.59
C ILE A 214 -9.83 -22.91 4.05
N LYS A 215 -8.51 -23.11 4.27
CA LYS A 215 -7.92 -23.17 5.61
C LYS A 215 -7.12 -21.91 5.84
N GLU A 216 -7.59 -21.07 6.75
CA GLU A 216 -6.95 -19.82 7.13
C GLU A 216 -6.92 -19.69 8.66
N ASP A 217 -6.00 -18.89 9.16
CA ASP A 217 -5.98 -18.51 10.57
C ASP A 217 -6.99 -17.38 10.88
N LEU A 218 -7.20 -17.12 12.16
CA LEU A 218 -8.14 -16.10 12.61
C LEU A 218 -7.64 -14.68 12.28
N THR A 219 -6.34 -14.46 12.24
CA THR A 219 -5.74 -13.16 11.90
C THR A 219 -6.05 -12.81 10.46
N THR A 220 -5.77 -13.71 9.52
CA THR A 220 -6.08 -13.53 8.10
C THR A 220 -7.59 -13.26 7.86
N ILE A 221 -8.47 -13.98 8.57
CA ILE A 221 -9.92 -13.75 8.45
C ILE A 221 -10.31 -12.38 9.02
N LYS A 222 -9.70 -11.96 10.13
CA LYS A 222 -9.91 -10.64 10.71
C LYS A 222 -9.45 -9.52 9.77
N ASP A 223 -8.33 -9.70 9.09
CA ASP A 223 -7.83 -8.76 8.08
C ASP A 223 -8.79 -8.69 6.89
N ASP A 224 -9.32 -9.82 6.42
CA ASP A 224 -10.37 -9.84 5.41
C ASP A 224 -11.61 -9.07 5.86
N MET A 225 -12.07 -9.23 7.10
CA MET A 225 -13.21 -8.49 7.64
C MET A 225 -12.94 -6.99 7.68
N THR A 226 -11.73 -6.59 8.11
CA THR A 226 -11.29 -5.20 8.09
C THR A 226 -11.28 -4.64 6.66
N GLY A 227 -10.74 -5.39 5.71
CA GLY A 227 -10.74 -5.03 4.30
C GLY A 227 -12.14 -4.88 3.71
N LEU A 228 -13.07 -5.79 4.05
CA LEU A 228 -14.47 -5.69 3.63
C LEU A 228 -15.16 -4.44 4.17
N ILE A 229 -14.89 -4.04 5.41
CA ILE A 229 -15.34 -2.76 5.97
C ILE A 229 -14.70 -1.59 5.19
N ASN A 230 -13.42 -1.68 4.88
CA ASN A 230 -12.68 -0.63 4.18
C ASN A 230 -13.04 -0.51 2.68
N ILE A 231 -13.55 -1.56 2.03
CA ILE A 231 -14.17 -1.38 0.70
C ILE A 231 -15.54 -0.72 0.75
N GLY A 232 -16.12 -0.55 1.95
CA GLY A 232 -17.38 0.18 2.16
C GLY A 232 -18.61 -0.68 2.38
N MET A 233 -18.44 -1.95 2.75
CA MET A 233 -19.54 -2.77 3.27
C MET A 233 -19.90 -2.30 4.69
N ASP A 234 -21.17 -2.16 4.95
CA ASP A 234 -21.69 -1.81 6.28
C ASP A 234 -21.70 -3.06 7.17
N ILE A 235 -20.53 -3.40 7.67
CA ILE A 235 -20.30 -4.50 8.60
C ILE A 235 -20.03 -3.91 9.98
N GLU A 236 -20.88 -4.25 10.93
CA GLU A 236 -20.76 -3.87 12.34
C GLU A 236 -20.07 -4.98 13.13
N TYR A 237 -19.23 -4.59 14.09
CA TYR A 237 -18.60 -5.50 15.04
C TYR A 237 -19.01 -5.09 16.46
N ASP A 238 -19.69 -5.97 17.17
CA ASP A 238 -20.22 -5.72 18.52
C ASP A 238 -19.24 -6.09 19.66
N GLY A 239 -18.01 -6.47 19.31
CA GLY A 239 -16.99 -6.96 20.26
C GLY A 239 -16.83 -8.48 20.24
N SER A 240 -17.79 -9.21 19.64
CA SER A 240 -17.76 -10.67 19.52
C SER A 240 -18.13 -11.17 18.13
N CYS A 241 -19.12 -10.56 17.50
CA CYS A 241 -19.70 -10.98 16.23
C CYS A 241 -19.64 -9.86 15.18
N TYR A 242 -19.56 -10.26 13.92
CA TYR A 242 -19.72 -9.41 12.75
C TYR A 242 -21.12 -9.55 12.19
N ILE A 243 -21.75 -8.42 11.84
CA ILE A 243 -23.09 -8.36 11.25
C ILE A 243 -23.02 -7.54 9.98
N LEU A 244 -23.38 -8.13 8.85
CA LEU A 244 -23.51 -7.40 7.58
C LEU A 244 -24.90 -6.76 7.53
N ASN A 245 -24.94 -5.43 7.54
CA ASN A 245 -26.18 -4.66 7.47
C ASN A 245 -26.63 -4.37 6.02
N ASP A 246 -25.72 -4.47 5.04
CA ASP A 246 -26.05 -4.21 3.65
C ASP A 246 -26.81 -5.38 2.99
N ASN A 247 -27.73 -5.03 2.08
CA ASN A 247 -28.29 -5.95 1.11
C ASN A 247 -27.35 -6.00 -0.11
N ILE A 248 -26.96 -7.19 -0.55
CA ILE A 248 -26.14 -7.37 -1.75
C ILE A 248 -27.04 -7.78 -2.91
N GLU A 249 -27.16 -6.92 -3.94
CA GLU A 249 -27.97 -7.22 -5.12
C GLU A 249 -27.21 -8.09 -6.12
N LYS A 250 -25.91 -7.86 -6.26
CA LYS A 250 -25.02 -8.68 -7.08
C LYS A 250 -23.71 -8.93 -6.35
N LEU A 251 -23.48 -10.20 -6.04
CA LEU A 251 -22.19 -10.75 -5.73
C LEU A 251 -21.83 -11.68 -6.89
N ALA A 252 -20.78 -11.38 -7.65
CA ALA A 252 -20.37 -12.23 -8.75
C ALA A 252 -19.94 -13.60 -8.18
N PRO A 253 -20.68 -14.70 -8.46
CA PRO A 253 -20.31 -16.01 -7.98
C PRO A 253 -18.95 -16.39 -8.57
N TYR A 254 -18.06 -16.87 -7.73
CA TYR A 254 -16.80 -17.41 -8.16
C TYR A 254 -17.04 -18.80 -8.80
N GLN A 255 -16.78 -18.93 -10.10
CA GLN A 255 -16.60 -20.23 -10.71
C GLN A 255 -15.17 -20.70 -10.41
N GLU A 256 -15.05 -21.86 -9.76
CA GLU A 256 -13.78 -22.52 -9.44
C GLU A 256 -12.97 -22.78 -10.71
N GLN A 257 -12.12 -21.85 -11.08
CA GLN A 257 -10.87 -22.14 -11.73
C GLN A 257 -9.78 -21.62 -10.78
N ILE A 258 -9.47 -22.44 -9.79
CA ILE A 258 -8.19 -22.32 -9.12
C ILE A 258 -7.16 -22.67 -10.19
N ALA A 259 -6.77 -21.70 -11.01
CA ALA A 259 -5.47 -21.74 -11.64
C ALA A 259 -4.50 -21.90 -10.44
N LYS A 260 -3.78 -23.00 -10.41
CA LYS A 260 -2.64 -23.15 -9.53
C LYS A 260 -1.62 -22.12 -10.00
N ASP A 261 -1.77 -20.87 -9.53
CA ASP A 261 -0.76 -19.84 -9.67
C ASP A 261 0.44 -20.26 -8.82
N THR A 262 1.28 -21.11 -9.41
CA THR A 262 2.55 -21.58 -8.85
C THR A 262 3.68 -20.68 -9.32
N THR A 263 3.50 -19.35 -9.23
CA THR A 263 4.59 -18.41 -9.48
C THR A 263 5.50 -18.35 -8.25
N ASP A 264 6.79 -18.11 -8.45
CA ASP A 264 7.75 -17.93 -7.35
C ASP A 264 7.26 -16.86 -6.36
N THR A 265 6.64 -15.80 -6.85
CA THR A 265 6.04 -14.70 -6.05
C THR A 265 4.99 -15.20 -5.08
N VAL A 266 4.05 -16.05 -5.53
CA VAL A 266 2.99 -16.62 -4.67
C VAL A 266 3.61 -17.53 -3.60
N ALA A 267 4.60 -18.33 -3.96
CA ALA A 267 5.28 -19.22 -3.02
C ALA A 267 6.03 -18.44 -1.93
N VAL A 268 6.76 -17.38 -2.30
CA VAL A 268 7.45 -16.49 -1.36
C VAL A 268 6.44 -15.79 -0.44
N LYS A 269 5.36 -15.24 -1.00
CA LYS A 269 4.34 -14.54 -0.24
C LYS A 269 3.63 -15.45 0.77
N ASN A 270 3.32 -16.69 0.38
CA ASN A 270 2.71 -17.66 1.28
C ASN A 270 3.65 -18.07 2.42
N ARG A 271 4.96 -18.27 2.14
CA ARG A 271 5.95 -18.55 3.20
C ARG A 271 6.08 -17.37 4.16
N ALA A 272 6.13 -16.14 3.63
CA ALA A 272 6.20 -14.93 4.46
C ALA A 272 4.95 -14.80 5.33
N ARG A 273 3.75 -14.96 4.78
CA ARG A 273 2.47 -14.88 5.53
C ARG A 273 2.43 -15.85 6.73
N LEU A 274 2.97 -17.07 6.56
CA LEU A 274 2.99 -18.06 7.64
C LEU A 274 4.03 -17.76 8.73
N ARG A 275 5.04 -16.93 8.45
CA ARG A 275 6.16 -16.65 9.35
C ARG A 275 6.06 -15.29 10.05
N LEU A 276 5.36 -14.32 9.45
CA LEU A 276 5.23 -12.97 9.99
C LEU A 276 4.12 -12.91 11.04
N HIS A 277 4.45 -12.44 12.25
CA HIS A 277 3.52 -12.37 13.38
C HIS A 277 3.47 -10.98 14.06
N ASN A 278 4.48 -10.15 13.86
CA ASN A 278 4.67 -8.91 14.61
C ASN A 278 4.54 -7.64 13.77
N ILE A 279 4.89 -7.71 12.48
CA ILE A 279 4.70 -6.59 11.55
C ILE A 279 3.33 -6.67 10.88
N ASP A 280 2.84 -5.53 10.44
CA ASP A 280 1.61 -5.44 9.68
C ASP A 280 1.73 -6.19 8.35
N HIS A 281 0.75 -7.05 8.04
CA HIS A 281 0.71 -7.84 6.80
C HIS A 281 0.57 -6.97 5.53
N LYS A 282 0.30 -5.66 5.63
CA LYS A 282 0.40 -4.73 4.50
C LYS A 282 1.76 -4.81 3.80
N TYR A 283 2.82 -5.09 4.57
CA TYR A 283 4.18 -5.18 4.04
C TYR A 283 4.44 -6.44 3.19
N LEU A 284 3.54 -7.44 3.18
CA LEU A 284 3.56 -8.54 2.20
C LEU A 284 3.48 -8.03 0.75
N THR A 285 2.92 -6.83 0.55
CA THR A 285 2.89 -6.13 -0.73
C THR A 285 4.28 -5.83 -1.28
N LEU A 286 5.31 -5.67 -0.43
CA LEU A 286 6.69 -5.50 -0.87
C LEU A 286 7.18 -6.67 -1.73
N ILE A 287 6.67 -7.90 -1.49
CA ILE A 287 6.97 -9.08 -2.31
C ILE A 287 6.40 -8.87 -3.72
N ASP A 288 5.13 -8.45 -3.84
CA ASP A 288 4.53 -8.18 -5.15
C ASP A 288 5.30 -7.09 -5.90
N TYR A 289 5.74 -6.03 -5.22
CA TYR A 289 6.51 -4.95 -5.84
C TYR A 289 7.90 -5.38 -6.27
N ALA A 290 8.63 -6.10 -5.42
CA ALA A 290 9.96 -6.59 -5.75
C ALA A 290 9.97 -7.51 -7.00
N PHE A 291 8.89 -8.27 -7.21
CA PHE A 291 8.72 -9.18 -8.36
C PHE A 291 8.02 -8.51 -9.56
N SER A 292 7.52 -7.28 -9.48
CA SER A 292 6.75 -6.61 -10.55
C SER A 292 7.60 -6.10 -11.72
N GLY A 293 8.92 -6.02 -11.56
CA GLY A 293 9.78 -5.33 -12.51
C GLY A 293 9.60 -3.80 -12.44
N LYS A 294 9.76 -3.12 -13.60
CA LYS A 294 9.77 -1.64 -13.63
C LYS A 294 8.45 -0.96 -13.29
N ASP A 295 7.35 -1.68 -13.39
CA ASP A 295 6.00 -1.08 -13.25
C ASP A 295 5.72 -0.57 -11.82
N LYS A 296 6.41 -1.12 -10.83
CA LYS A 296 6.20 -0.85 -9.41
C LYS A 296 7.49 -0.50 -8.64
N CYS A 297 8.53 -0.04 -9.35
CA CYS A 297 9.80 0.27 -8.71
C CYS A 297 9.66 1.37 -7.66
N ILE A 298 8.93 2.46 -7.95
CA ILE A 298 8.73 3.57 -7.01
C ILE A 298 7.90 3.12 -5.79
N ASP A 299 6.86 2.30 -6.00
CA ASP A 299 6.11 1.74 -4.88
C ASP A 299 7.03 0.88 -4.00
N PHE A 300 7.93 0.09 -4.59
CA PHE A 300 8.90 -0.73 -3.86
C PHE A 300 9.84 0.12 -2.99
N GLU A 301 10.38 1.21 -3.55
CA GLU A 301 11.23 2.15 -2.84
C GLU A 301 10.50 2.78 -1.64
N VAL A 302 9.32 3.36 -1.88
CA VAL A 302 8.52 4.07 -0.87
C VAL A 302 8.09 3.14 0.26
N TYR A 303 7.59 1.93 -0.07
CA TYR A 303 7.13 0.98 0.95
C TYR A 303 8.27 0.32 1.72
N THR A 304 9.47 0.23 1.13
CA THR A 304 10.67 -0.15 1.88
C THR A 304 11.00 0.88 2.95
N ILE A 305 10.93 2.16 2.62
CA ILE A 305 11.14 3.24 3.60
C ILE A 305 9.99 3.31 4.63
N ASP A 306 8.75 3.10 4.20
CA ASP A 306 7.60 3.02 5.13
C ASP A 306 7.79 1.93 6.19
N LEU A 307 8.23 0.74 5.78
CA LEU A 307 8.57 -0.34 6.71
C LEU A 307 9.64 0.08 7.71
N LEU A 308 10.74 0.67 7.24
CA LEU A 308 11.86 1.05 8.10
C LEU A 308 11.51 2.20 9.05
N VAL A 309 10.80 3.22 8.55
CA VAL A 309 10.53 4.46 9.30
C VAL A 309 9.26 4.33 10.15
N ASN A 310 8.15 3.96 9.57
CA ASN A 310 6.86 3.97 10.26
C ASN A 310 6.63 2.71 11.10
N GLU A 311 7.03 1.54 10.60
CA GLU A 311 6.83 0.28 11.32
C GLU A 311 7.93 0.01 12.34
N LEU A 312 9.20 0.20 11.94
CA LEU A 312 10.35 -0.12 12.79
C LEU A 312 10.92 1.10 13.53
N ALA A 313 10.42 2.29 13.26
CA ALA A 313 10.87 3.54 13.89
C ALA A 313 12.39 3.78 13.75
N PHE A 314 12.97 3.50 12.58
CA PHE A 314 14.27 4.03 12.19
C PHE A 314 14.11 5.49 11.73
N ASN A 315 15.19 6.25 11.73
CA ASN A 315 15.23 7.52 11.00
C ASN A 315 15.57 7.22 9.53
N GLY A 316 14.94 7.90 8.58
CA GLY A 316 15.18 7.63 7.18
C GLY A 316 14.31 8.46 6.26
N VAL A 317 14.61 8.42 4.97
CA VAL A 317 13.89 9.16 3.94
C VAL A 317 13.93 8.43 2.61
N HIS A 318 12.80 8.47 1.88
CA HIS A 318 12.76 8.14 0.46
C HIS A 318 13.36 9.31 -0.33
N LEU A 319 14.33 9.02 -1.17
CA LEU A 319 15.02 10.03 -1.98
C LEU A 319 14.59 9.96 -3.44
N GLY A 320 14.80 8.82 -4.08
CA GLY A 320 14.46 8.58 -5.48
C GLY A 320 14.98 9.64 -6.47
N GLY A 321 14.70 9.45 -7.73
CA GLY A 321 15.04 10.41 -8.78
C GLY A 321 16.47 10.35 -9.29
N THR A 322 16.86 11.32 -10.12
CA THR A 322 18.14 11.29 -10.83
C THR A 322 19.31 11.64 -9.91
N ARG A 323 20.35 10.81 -9.94
CA ARG A 323 21.60 10.98 -9.18
C ARG A 323 21.42 10.99 -7.65
N LYS A 324 20.43 10.29 -7.16
CA LYS A 324 20.24 10.02 -5.74
C LYS A 324 20.00 8.53 -5.54
N PRO A 325 20.38 7.94 -4.40
CA PRO A 325 19.91 6.59 -4.04
C PRO A 325 18.41 6.58 -3.86
N ASP A 326 17.80 5.41 -3.85
CA ASP A 326 16.33 5.28 -3.66
C ASP A 326 15.91 5.73 -2.26
N GLY A 327 16.75 5.50 -1.27
CA GLY A 327 16.53 5.96 0.07
C GLY A 327 17.73 5.79 0.98
N ILE A 328 17.58 6.31 2.17
CA ILE A 328 18.53 6.12 3.27
C ILE A 328 17.78 5.84 4.57
N PHE A 329 18.42 5.13 5.48
CA PHE A 329 17.97 5.08 6.87
C PHE A 329 19.17 5.03 7.82
N TYR A 330 18.94 5.34 9.08
CA TYR A 330 19.99 5.33 10.09
C TYR A 330 19.44 5.09 11.50
N HIS A 331 20.32 4.60 12.37
CA HIS A 331 20.07 4.47 13.78
C HIS A 331 21.37 4.77 14.55
N ASN A 332 21.27 5.60 15.58
CA ASN A 332 22.45 6.08 16.30
C ASN A 332 23.48 6.74 15.35
N ASN A 333 24.69 6.24 15.31
CA ASN A 333 25.78 6.73 14.45
C ASN A 333 25.97 5.93 13.15
N ASN A 334 25.11 4.96 12.87
CA ASN A 334 25.19 4.08 11.70
C ASN A 334 24.14 4.44 10.65
N GLY A 335 24.57 4.68 9.42
CA GLY A 335 23.73 4.99 8.26
C GLY A 335 23.83 3.94 7.16
N VAL A 336 22.73 3.75 6.43
CA VAL A 336 22.64 2.79 5.32
C VAL A 336 22.07 3.48 4.09
N ILE A 337 22.77 3.32 2.96
CA ILE A 337 22.35 3.78 1.63
C ILE A 337 21.61 2.62 0.94
N ILE A 338 20.37 2.87 0.48
CA ILE A 338 19.49 1.85 -0.10
C ILE A 338 19.38 2.04 -1.61
N ASP A 339 19.45 0.93 -2.33
CA ASP A 339 19.11 0.83 -3.75
C ASP A 339 18.18 -0.38 -3.99
N ASN A 340 16.92 -0.11 -4.30
CA ASN A 340 15.86 -1.09 -4.51
C ASN A 340 15.85 -1.57 -5.97
N LYS A 341 15.81 -2.86 -6.20
CA LYS A 341 15.82 -3.43 -7.55
C LYS A 341 14.65 -4.39 -7.75
N ALA A 342 13.60 -3.92 -8.40
CA ALA A 342 12.41 -4.72 -8.73
C ALA A 342 12.65 -5.57 -9.98
N TYR A 343 12.79 -6.89 -9.81
CA TYR A 343 13.07 -7.83 -10.90
C TYR A 343 12.29 -9.12 -10.74
N SER A 344 11.42 -9.44 -11.69
CA SER A 344 10.55 -10.63 -11.66
C SER A 344 11.30 -11.97 -11.67
N LYS A 345 12.48 -12.02 -12.26
CA LYS A 345 13.30 -13.23 -12.42
C LYS A 345 14.58 -13.24 -11.60
N GLY A 346 14.68 -12.32 -10.62
CA GLY A 346 15.88 -12.11 -9.82
C GLY A 346 16.86 -11.11 -10.43
N PHE A 347 17.64 -10.50 -9.57
CA PHE A 347 18.55 -9.39 -9.85
C PHE A 347 20.00 -9.88 -9.88
N THR A 348 20.73 -9.42 -10.89
CA THR A 348 22.20 -9.57 -10.97
C THR A 348 22.83 -8.21 -10.90
N ILE A 349 23.72 -7.97 -9.95
CA ILE A 349 24.46 -6.71 -9.84
C ILE A 349 25.39 -6.60 -11.06
N SER A 350 25.02 -5.79 -12.04
CA SER A 350 25.86 -5.50 -13.19
C SER A 350 26.97 -4.50 -12.81
N ARG A 351 28.01 -4.41 -13.64
CA ARG A 351 29.10 -3.43 -13.43
C ARG A 351 28.55 -1.99 -13.34
N GLY A 352 27.63 -1.61 -14.23
CA GLY A 352 27.04 -0.27 -14.21
C GLY A 352 26.27 0.05 -12.92
N MET A 353 25.58 -0.94 -12.34
CA MET A 353 24.89 -0.78 -11.05
C MET A 353 25.87 -0.73 -9.87
N ALA A 354 26.95 -1.49 -9.93
CA ALA A 354 28.04 -1.39 -8.95
C ALA A 354 28.72 -0.02 -9.02
N ASP A 355 28.96 0.52 -10.23
CA ASP A 355 29.50 1.86 -10.44
C ASP A 355 28.55 2.96 -9.94
N GLU A 356 27.24 2.76 -10.07
CA GLU A 356 26.21 3.66 -9.55
C GLU A 356 26.23 3.70 -8.01
N MET A 357 26.23 2.55 -7.36
CA MET A 357 26.35 2.49 -5.90
C MET A 357 27.69 3.04 -5.41
N THR A 358 28.79 2.74 -6.11
CA THR A 358 30.12 3.32 -5.83
C THR A 358 30.06 4.85 -5.83
N ARG A 359 29.37 5.43 -6.81
CA ARG A 359 29.18 6.89 -6.89
C ARG A 359 28.40 7.42 -5.68
N TYR A 360 27.29 6.78 -5.29
CA TYR A 360 26.52 7.21 -4.12
C TYR A 360 27.37 7.18 -2.85
N VAL A 361 28.11 6.10 -2.63
CA VAL A 361 29.00 5.99 -1.46
C VAL A 361 30.10 7.05 -1.48
N GLN A 362 30.73 7.30 -2.63
CA GLN A 362 31.73 8.35 -2.76
C GLN A 362 31.17 9.75 -2.53
N GLU A 363 29.98 10.05 -3.07
CA GLU A 363 29.29 11.33 -2.84
C GLU A 363 28.99 11.55 -1.35
N ASN A 364 28.58 10.50 -0.62
CA ASN A 364 28.40 10.59 0.83
C ASN A 364 29.71 10.78 1.59
N ASN A 365 30.80 10.14 1.16
CA ASN A 365 32.12 10.28 1.79
C ASN A 365 32.72 11.68 1.55
N ASP A 366 32.64 12.16 0.30
CA ASP A 366 33.23 13.45 -0.11
C ASP A 366 32.37 14.66 0.31
N ARG A 367 31.06 14.50 0.36
CA ARG A 367 30.05 15.52 0.69
C ARG A 367 30.27 16.83 -0.07
N ASN A 368 30.67 16.73 -1.35
CA ASN A 368 30.99 17.88 -2.18
C ASN A 368 29.79 18.37 -3.00
N PRO A 369 29.20 19.56 -2.70
CA PRO A 369 28.04 20.09 -3.38
C PRO A 369 28.31 20.44 -4.87
N GLU A 370 29.54 20.69 -5.26
CA GLU A 370 29.88 20.94 -6.66
C GLU A 370 29.76 19.67 -7.52
N ARG A 371 30.03 18.49 -6.93
CA ARG A 371 29.89 17.19 -7.60
C ARG A 371 28.45 16.75 -7.69
N ASN A 372 27.67 16.96 -6.64
CA ASN A 372 26.23 16.67 -6.64
C ASN A 372 25.45 17.77 -5.91
N PRO A 373 24.84 18.71 -6.66
CA PRO A 373 24.05 19.80 -6.09
C PRO A 373 22.85 19.35 -5.23
N ASN A 374 22.35 18.11 -5.43
CA ASN A 374 21.24 17.58 -4.66
C ASN A 374 21.58 17.38 -3.17
N GLN A 375 22.88 17.22 -2.85
CA GLN A 375 23.37 17.08 -1.47
C GLN A 375 22.54 16.11 -0.62
N TRP A 376 22.06 15.01 -1.21
CA TRP A 376 21.16 14.04 -0.59
C TRP A 376 21.70 13.47 0.75
N TRP A 377 23.01 13.45 0.95
CA TRP A 377 23.67 13.03 2.20
C TRP A 377 23.36 13.92 3.41
N LEU A 378 22.84 15.14 3.21
CA LEU A 378 22.40 16.01 4.29
C LEU A 378 21.15 15.50 5.03
N ASN A 379 20.50 14.46 4.49
CA ASN A 379 19.40 13.79 5.16
C ASN A 379 19.85 12.82 6.26
N PHE A 380 21.14 12.47 6.32
CA PHE A 380 21.70 11.86 7.52
C PHE A 380 21.86 12.91 8.63
N SER A 381 21.65 12.49 9.88
CA SER A 381 21.97 13.34 11.03
C SER A 381 23.49 13.53 11.17
N ASP A 382 23.93 14.65 11.71
CA ASP A 382 25.34 15.01 11.85
C ASP A 382 26.17 14.02 12.68
N ASN A 383 25.53 13.25 13.57
CA ASN A 383 26.18 12.23 14.37
C ASN A 383 26.40 10.90 13.64
N VAL A 384 25.85 10.73 12.42
CA VAL A 384 26.06 9.53 11.61
C VAL A 384 27.41 9.59 10.94
N ASN A 385 28.29 8.66 11.27
CA ASN A 385 29.67 8.63 10.81
C ASN A 385 30.17 7.25 10.33
N HIS A 386 29.35 6.20 10.53
CA HIS A 386 29.57 4.88 9.97
C HIS A 386 28.52 4.60 8.90
N PHE A 387 28.95 4.17 7.73
CA PHE A 387 28.07 3.97 6.60
C PHE A 387 28.22 2.57 6.02
N ASN A 388 27.10 2.01 5.59
CA ASN A 388 27.00 0.81 4.80
C ASN A 388 26.06 1.08 3.60
N PHE A 389 26.03 0.15 2.64
CA PHE A 389 25.04 0.17 1.56
C PHE A 389 24.35 -1.17 1.42
N VAL A 390 23.16 -1.16 0.78
CA VAL A 390 22.39 -2.37 0.54
C VAL A 390 21.68 -2.32 -0.81
N PHE A 391 21.76 -3.45 -1.53
CA PHE A 391 20.83 -3.73 -2.62
C PHE A 391 19.67 -4.57 -2.09
N ILE A 392 18.43 -4.12 -2.30
CA ILE A 392 17.23 -4.86 -1.91
C ILE A 392 16.51 -5.32 -3.17
N SER A 393 16.20 -6.63 -3.28
CA SER A 393 15.52 -7.17 -4.46
C SER A 393 14.65 -8.38 -4.15
N SER A 394 13.94 -8.87 -5.17
CA SER A 394 13.16 -10.11 -5.08
C SER A 394 14.02 -11.33 -4.78
N LEU A 395 15.03 -11.56 -5.59
CA LEU A 395 16.02 -12.65 -5.53
C LEU A 395 17.34 -12.13 -6.09
N PHE A 396 18.45 -12.76 -5.71
CA PHE A 396 19.76 -12.44 -6.26
C PHE A 396 20.31 -13.59 -7.11
N LYS A 397 21.08 -13.23 -8.16
CA LYS A 397 21.74 -14.13 -9.09
C LYS A 397 23.16 -13.69 -9.39
N GLY A 398 24.00 -14.61 -9.81
CA GLY A 398 25.38 -14.33 -10.18
C GLY A 398 26.33 -14.22 -8.99
N ASN A 399 27.52 -13.67 -9.20
CA ASN A 399 28.52 -13.52 -8.16
C ASN A 399 28.36 -12.19 -7.41
N ILE A 400 27.48 -12.17 -6.43
CA ILE A 400 27.12 -10.97 -5.63
C ILE A 400 28.32 -10.51 -4.82
N GLU A 401 29.02 -11.43 -4.15
CA GLU A 401 30.14 -11.10 -3.26
C GLU A 401 31.28 -10.41 -4.01
N LEU A 402 31.55 -10.82 -5.24
CA LEU A 402 32.54 -10.15 -6.09
C LEU A 402 32.15 -8.67 -6.34
N MET A 403 30.88 -8.41 -6.67
CA MET A 403 30.42 -7.04 -6.96
C MET A 403 30.40 -6.18 -5.72
N LEU A 404 29.96 -6.68 -4.58
CA LEU A 404 30.02 -5.98 -3.30
C LEU A 404 31.48 -5.67 -2.89
N ASN A 405 32.40 -6.63 -3.08
CA ASN A 405 33.81 -6.42 -2.80
C ASN A 405 34.45 -5.37 -3.73
N ASN A 406 34.07 -5.31 -5.01
CA ASN A 406 34.57 -4.26 -5.92
C ASN A 406 34.15 -2.85 -5.46
N ILE A 407 32.91 -2.70 -4.96
CA ILE A 407 32.43 -1.43 -4.38
C ILE A 407 33.24 -1.09 -3.13
N LYS A 408 33.42 -2.07 -2.21
CA LYS A 408 34.24 -1.90 -1.00
C LYS A 408 35.68 -1.49 -1.33
N GLN A 409 36.31 -2.15 -2.28
CA GLN A 409 37.70 -1.78 -2.71
C GLN A 409 37.79 -0.35 -3.24
N SER A 410 36.76 0.14 -3.92
CA SER A 410 36.72 1.49 -4.51
C SER A 410 36.36 2.59 -3.51
N THR A 411 35.66 2.26 -2.43
CA THR A 411 35.03 3.25 -1.52
C THR A 411 35.47 3.13 -0.05
N GLY A 412 36.03 1.98 0.33
CA GLY A 412 36.31 1.64 1.72
C GLY A 412 35.06 1.27 2.55
N VAL A 413 33.87 1.33 1.95
CA VAL A 413 32.58 1.08 2.64
C VAL A 413 32.08 -0.32 2.32
N GLU A 414 31.63 -1.02 3.33
CA GLU A 414 31.03 -2.35 3.21
C GLU A 414 29.53 -2.26 2.86
N GLY A 415 29.01 -3.35 2.29
CA GLY A 415 27.59 -3.44 1.98
C GLY A 415 27.12 -4.87 1.88
N CYS A 416 25.85 -5.05 1.61
CA CYS A 416 25.24 -6.37 1.47
C CYS A 416 24.16 -6.41 0.38
N ALA A 417 23.69 -7.63 0.11
CA ALA A 417 22.47 -7.90 -0.64
C ALA A 417 21.40 -8.45 0.33
N LEU A 418 20.16 -8.04 0.13
CA LEU A 418 19.05 -8.40 1.00
C LEU A 418 17.80 -8.70 0.18
N THR A 419 17.28 -9.93 0.23
CA THR A 419 16.00 -10.20 -0.40
C THR A 419 14.86 -9.55 0.38
N VAL A 420 13.80 -9.16 -0.34
CA VAL A 420 12.58 -8.62 0.28
C VAL A 420 11.99 -9.59 1.32
N GLU A 421 12.05 -10.88 1.08
CA GLU A 421 11.61 -11.92 2.03
C GLU A 421 12.40 -11.84 3.34
N ASN A 422 13.73 -11.76 3.27
CA ASN A 422 14.58 -11.63 4.46
C ASN A 422 14.44 -10.25 5.13
N LEU A 423 14.22 -9.17 4.37
CA LEU A 423 13.89 -7.85 4.95
C LEU A 423 12.65 -7.94 5.85
N LEU A 424 11.59 -8.59 5.39
CA LEU A 424 10.36 -8.79 6.16
C LEU A 424 10.62 -9.64 7.41
N TYR A 425 11.44 -10.67 7.31
CA TYR A 425 11.79 -11.51 8.46
C TYR A 425 12.62 -10.78 9.51
N PHE A 426 13.58 -9.95 9.09
CA PHE A 426 14.30 -9.07 10.00
C PHE A 426 13.38 -8.04 10.66
N ALA A 427 12.47 -7.45 9.87
CA ALA A 427 11.49 -6.50 10.38
C ALA A 427 10.60 -7.13 11.46
N ASP A 428 10.10 -8.34 11.22
CA ASP A 428 9.27 -9.08 12.18
C ASP A 428 10.04 -9.41 13.48
N ALA A 429 11.30 -9.82 13.36
CA ALA A 429 12.17 -10.10 14.50
C ALA A 429 12.46 -8.84 15.32
N ILE A 430 12.68 -7.69 14.67
CA ILE A 430 12.89 -6.41 15.38
C ILE A 430 11.62 -5.99 16.10
N LYS A 431 10.48 -6.04 15.42
CA LYS A 431 9.19 -5.65 15.99
C LYS A 431 8.78 -6.54 17.17
N GLY A 432 9.08 -7.83 17.06
CA GLY A 432 8.85 -8.83 18.10
C GLY A 432 9.84 -8.78 19.27
N GLY A 433 10.92 -7.99 19.18
CA GLY A 433 11.96 -7.89 20.20
C GLY A 433 12.98 -9.03 20.17
N ASP A 434 12.97 -9.89 19.16
CA ASP A 434 13.92 -10.99 19.01
C ASP A 434 15.26 -10.53 18.42
N MET A 435 15.30 -9.29 17.86
CA MET A 435 16.49 -8.64 17.34
C MET A 435 16.51 -7.16 17.71
N HIS A 436 17.66 -6.65 18.15
CA HIS A 436 17.89 -5.22 18.36
C HIS A 436 18.22 -4.51 17.04
N LYS A 437 17.84 -3.23 16.91
CA LYS A 437 18.10 -2.41 15.73
C LYS A 437 19.60 -2.32 15.40
N ASP A 438 20.46 -2.19 16.40
CA ASP A 438 21.91 -2.14 16.18
C ASP A 438 22.43 -3.45 15.58
N ALA A 439 21.99 -4.60 16.09
CA ALA A 439 22.35 -5.91 15.54
C ALA A 439 21.86 -6.12 14.10
N PHE A 440 20.73 -5.52 13.71
CA PHE A 440 20.27 -5.51 12.32
C PHE A 440 21.19 -4.67 11.43
N ILE A 441 21.53 -3.46 11.87
CA ILE A 441 22.42 -2.57 11.09
C ILE A 441 23.80 -3.19 10.93
N ASP A 442 24.33 -3.88 11.92
CA ASP A 442 25.62 -4.56 11.85
C ASP A 442 25.68 -5.64 10.74
N GLN A 443 24.52 -6.21 10.35
CA GLN A 443 24.48 -7.17 9.25
C GLN A 443 24.83 -6.54 7.89
N PHE A 444 24.64 -5.24 7.70
CA PHE A 444 24.87 -4.57 6.41
C PHE A 444 26.35 -4.51 6.01
N GLY A 445 27.28 -4.72 6.95
CA GLY A 445 28.70 -4.87 6.67
C GLY A 445 29.16 -6.26 6.25
N ALA A 446 28.26 -7.21 5.97
CA ALA A 446 28.60 -8.62 5.77
C ALA A 446 29.36 -8.94 4.46
N GLY A 447 29.33 -8.06 3.45
CA GLY A 447 29.97 -8.29 2.14
C GLY A 447 29.33 -9.41 1.30
N LYS A 448 28.14 -9.85 1.64
CA LYS A 448 27.40 -10.96 1.01
C LYS A 448 25.88 -10.77 1.12
N GLU A 449 25.13 -11.71 0.58
CA GLU A 449 23.68 -11.78 0.85
C GLU A 449 23.45 -12.14 2.33
N ILE A 450 22.59 -11.36 3.00
CA ILE A 450 22.23 -11.60 4.40
C ILE A 450 20.87 -12.30 4.51
N VAL A 451 20.80 -13.24 5.44
CA VAL A 451 19.63 -14.10 5.67
C VAL A 451 19.23 -14.04 7.14
N CYS A 452 17.95 -13.82 7.39
CA CYS A 452 17.41 -13.87 8.73
C CYS A 452 17.29 -15.32 9.22
N THR A 453 18.12 -15.69 10.17
CA THR A 453 18.16 -17.04 10.78
C THR A 453 17.33 -17.17 12.06
N ILE A 454 16.65 -16.11 12.47
CA ILE A 454 15.79 -16.12 13.65
C ILE A 454 14.52 -16.89 13.29
N HIS A 455 14.37 -18.07 13.91
CA HIS A 455 13.16 -18.89 13.81
C HIS A 455 12.44 -18.87 15.16
N ARG A 456 11.15 -18.50 15.15
CA ARG A 456 10.29 -18.86 16.28
C ARG A 456 9.81 -20.30 16.08
N THR A 457 10.02 -21.12 17.09
CA THR A 457 9.47 -22.46 17.19
C THR A 457 7.99 -22.42 17.57
#